data_fd60ea9705d66eb416c90bbfaea69313
#
_entry.id   fd60ea9705d66eb416c90bbfaea69313
#
_cell.length_a   1.000
_cell.length_b   1.000
_cell.length_c   1.000
_cell.angle_alpha   90.00
_cell.angle_beta   90.00
_cell.angle_gamma   90.00
#
_symmetry.space_group_name_H-M   'P 1'
#
loop_
_entity.id
_entity.type
_entity.pdbx_description
1 polymer ?
#
loop_
_entity_poly.entity_id
_entity_poly.type
_entity_poly.pdbx_seq_one_letter_code
_entity_poly.pdbx_strand_id
1 'polypeptide(L)'
;MDTTRARKLYNLVMKTASDPRHKKRQDIVQLLFSYSFLDQKINNEKAKEIISKLGEIDTIIADIAPEFPIEKINKVDLAILRLAIYELQFEKETPPKVIVDEAIELAKEFGGDASPGFINGALGKLLKK
;
A
#
# COMPACT_ATOMS: atom_id res chain seq x y z
N MET A 1 -26.28 -2.38 22.21
CA MET A 1 -25.14 -2.75 21.36
C MET A 1 -25.32 -2.16 19.98
N ASP A 2 -24.29 -1.52 19.49
CA ASP A 2 -24.34 -0.86 18.18
C ASP A 2 -24.22 -1.92 17.08
N THR A 3 -25.35 -2.28 16.46
CA THR A 3 -25.37 -3.30 15.41
C THR A 3 -24.65 -2.83 14.14
N THR A 4 -24.61 -1.50 13.89
CA THR A 4 -23.91 -0.94 12.74
C THR A 4 -22.40 -1.15 12.84
N ARG A 5 -21.84 -0.94 14.03
CA ARG A 5 -20.42 -1.15 14.27
C ARG A 5 -20.06 -2.63 14.15
N ALA A 6 -20.90 -3.51 14.72
CA ALA A 6 -20.69 -4.94 14.63
C ALA A 6 -20.73 -5.41 13.18
N ARG A 7 -21.67 -4.88 12.37
CA ARG A 7 -21.77 -5.21 10.95
C ARG A 7 -20.55 -4.76 10.17
N LYS A 8 -20.04 -3.55 10.45
CA LYS A 8 -18.83 -3.06 9.81
C LYS A 8 -17.63 -3.94 10.09
N LEU A 9 -17.48 -4.34 11.35
CA LEU A 9 -16.38 -5.23 11.74
C LEU A 9 -16.50 -6.59 11.06
N TYR A 10 -17.73 -7.16 11.04
CA TYR A 10 -17.98 -8.44 10.39
C TYR A 10 -17.65 -8.35 8.89
N ASN A 11 -18.12 -7.31 8.20
CA ASN A 11 -17.88 -7.16 6.78
C ASN A 11 -16.39 -6.97 6.47
N LEU A 12 -15.68 -6.24 7.32
CA LEU A 12 -14.24 -6.06 7.17
C LEU A 12 -13.49 -7.38 7.30
N VAL A 13 -13.82 -8.17 8.34
CA VAL A 13 -13.21 -9.46 8.57
C VAL A 13 -13.52 -10.42 7.41
N MET A 14 -14.75 -10.47 6.95
CA MET A 14 -15.15 -11.35 5.86
C MET A 14 -14.51 -10.95 4.54
N LYS A 15 -14.39 -9.65 4.27
CA LYS A 15 -13.69 -9.16 3.08
C LYS A 15 -12.22 -9.58 3.10
N THR A 16 -11.56 -9.38 4.24
CA THR A 16 -10.16 -9.74 4.40
C THR A 16 -9.94 -11.24 4.25
N ALA A 17 -10.84 -12.05 4.83
CA ALA A 17 -10.72 -13.50 4.81
C ALA A 17 -11.06 -14.10 3.46
N SER A 18 -11.98 -13.49 2.69
CA SER A 18 -12.56 -14.10 1.49
C SER A 18 -12.03 -13.54 0.17
N ASP A 19 -11.37 -12.39 0.16
CA ASP A 19 -10.89 -11.79 -1.08
C ASP A 19 -9.40 -12.12 -1.30
N PRO A 20 -9.09 -13.02 -2.27
CA PRO A 20 -7.70 -13.42 -2.51
C PRO A 20 -6.82 -12.26 -2.99
N ARG A 21 -7.40 -11.24 -3.62
CA ARG A 21 -6.62 -10.09 -4.09
C ARG A 21 -6.13 -9.25 -2.91
N HIS A 22 -6.94 -9.12 -1.87
CA HIS A 22 -6.51 -8.43 -0.65
C HIS A 22 -5.38 -9.20 0.04
N LYS A 23 -5.51 -10.51 0.14
CA LYS A 23 -4.48 -11.37 0.72
C LYS A 23 -3.15 -11.25 -0.02
N LYS A 24 -3.20 -11.23 -1.34
CA LYS A 24 -1.99 -11.06 -2.16
C LYS A 24 -1.32 -9.72 -1.87
N ARG A 25 -2.11 -8.65 -1.70
CA ARG A 25 -1.55 -7.33 -1.38
C ARG A 25 -0.93 -7.31 0.02
N GLN A 26 -1.55 -7.96 0.99
CA GLN A 26 -0.98 -8.10 2.33
C GLN A 26 0.39 -8.78 2.26
N ASP A 27 0.49 -9.87 1.52
CA ASP A 27 1.75 -10.61 1.38
C ASP A 27 2.83 -9.75 0.74
N ILE A 28 2.48 -8.99 -0.30
CA ILE A 28 3.45 -8.13 -0.98
C ILE A 28 3.92 -7.00 -0.08
N VAL A 29 3.01 -6.36 0.67
CA VAL A 29 3.38 -5.31 1.61
C VAL A 29 4.37 -5.85 2.65
N GLN A 30 4.12 -7.04 3.18
CA GLN A 30 5.03 -7.66 4.14
C GLN A 30 6.41 -7.94 3.55
N LEU A 31 6.45 -8.41 2.30
CA LEU A 31 7.71 -8.66 1.61
C LEU A 31 8.48 -7.36 1.36
N LEU A 32 7.80 -6.32 0.90
CA LEU A 32 8.42 -5.02 0.66
C LEU A 32 8.91 -4.38 1.96
N PHE A 33 8.14 -4.53 3.04
CA PHE A 33 8.55 -4.06 4.35
C PHE A 33 9.83 -4.76 4.80
N SER A 34 9.86 -6.08 4.71
CA SER A 34 11.02 -6.87 5.08
C SER A 34 12.24 -6.51 4.23
N TYR A 35 12.05 -6.35 2.93
CA TYR A 35 13.12 -5.97 2.01
C TYR A 35 13.74 -4.62 2.35
N SER A 36 12.96 -3.69 2.93
CA SER A 36 13.49 -2.37 3.30
C SER A 36 14.52 -2.43 4.42
N PHE A 37 14.60 -3.53 5.14
CA PHE A 37 15.58 -3.74 6.22
C PHE A 37 16.72 -4.66 5.82
N LEU A 38 16.41 -5.70 5.06
CA LEU A 38 17.37 -6.73 4.72
C LEU A 38 17.27 -7.07 3.24
N ASP A 39 18.42 -7.02 2.55
CA ASP A 39 18.50 -7.50 1.19
C ASP A 39 18.35 -9.03 1.23
N GLN A 40 17.25 -9.53 0.70
CA GLN A 40 16.93 -10.95 0.76
C GLN A 40 16.34 -11.42 -0.57
N LYS A 41 16.41 -12.73 -0.79
CA LYS A 41 15.81 -13.33 -1.97
C LYS A 41 14.28 -13.32 -1.86
N ILE A 42 13.61 -12.77 -2.86
CA ILE A 42 12.16 -12.66 -2.90
C ILE A 42 11.59 -13.68 -3.89
N ASN A 43 10.65 -14.51 -3.44
CA ASN A 43 9.98 -15.52 -4.27
C ASN A 43 8.55 -15.12 -4.62
N ASN A 44 8.36 -13.88 -5.04
CA ASN A 44 7.06 -13.37 -5.46
C ASN A 44 7.29 -12.51 -6.70
N GLU A 45 6.71 -12.91 -7.83
CA GLU A 45 6.97 -12.24 -9.10
C GLU A 45 6.58 -10.78 -9.10
N LYS A 46 5.42 -10.44 -8.53
CA LYS A 46 4.99 -9.06 -8.47
C LYS A 46 5.89 -8.23 -7.55
N ALA A 47 6.27 -8.77 -6.40
CA ALA A 47 7.20 -8.09 -5.50
C ALA A 47 8.57 -7.88 -6.17
N LYS A 48 9.05 -8.87 -6.92
CA LYS A 48 10.31 -8.71 -7.68
C LYS A 48 10.21 -7.57 -8.70
N GLU A 49 9.09 -7.47 -9.40
CA GLU A 49 8.88 -6.41 -10.38
C GLU A 49 8.86 -5.04 -9.72
N ILE A 50 8.18 -4.92 -8.58
CA ILE A 50 8.15 -3.67 -7.83
C ILE A 50 9.55 -3.27 -7.42
N ILE A 51 10.33 -4.22 -6.90
CA ILE A 51 11.72 -3.97 -6.49
C ILE A 51 12.57 -3.52 -7.68
N SER A 52 12.36 -4.11 -8.85
CA SER A 52 13.12 -3.73 -10.05
C SER A 52 12.82 -2.29 -10.51
N LYS A 53 11.71 -1.71 -10.04
CA LYS A 53 11.28 -0.36 -10.42
C LYS A 53 11.36 0.64 -9.26
N LEU A 54 12.05 0.28 -8.16
CA LEU A 54 12.11 1.15 -6.99
C LEU A 54 12.65 2.54 -7.28
N GLY A 55 13.63 2.65 -8.16
CA GLY A 55 14.17 3.97 -8.53
C GLY A 55 13.10 4.91 -9.07
N GLU A 56 12.27 4.40 -10.00
CA GLU A 56 11.19 5.17 -10.58
C GLU A 56 10.07 5.42 -9.58
N ILE A 57 9.70 4.39 -8.82
CA ILE A 57 8.63 4.48 -7.82
C ILE A 57 9.00 5.48 -6.72
N ASP A 58 10.21 5.40 -6.20
CA ASP A 58 10.65 6.29 -5.12
C ASP A 58 10.76 7.74 -5.59
N THR A 59 11.07 7.97 -6.87
CA THR A 59 11.03 9.32 -7.44
C THR A 59 9.61 9.88 -7.40
N ILE A 60 8.63 9.07 -7.72
CA ILE A 60 7.21 9.46 -7.63
C ILE A 60 6.84 9.75 -6.17
N ILE A 61 7.26 8.91 -5.23
CA ILE A 61 6.99 9.13 -3.81
C ILE A 61 7.56 10.46 -3.33
N ALA A 62 8.80 10.77 -3.72
CA ALA A 62 9.42 12.05 -3.36
C ALA A 62 8.63 13.25 -3.87
N ASP A 63 7.99 13.10 -5.02
CA ASP A 63 7.17 14.16 -5.62
C ASP A 63 5.82 14.34 -4.91
N ILE A 64 5.17 13.25 -4.53
CA ILE A 64 3.84 13.30 -3.91
C ILE A 64 3.87 13.44 -2.39
N ALA A 65 5.02 13.23 -1.76
CA ALA A 65 5.20 13.39 -0.32
C ALA A 65 6.48 14.19 -0.05
N PRO A 66 6.56 15.43 -0.56
CA PRO A 66 7.81 16.20 -0.49
C PRO A 66 8.21 16.64 0.92
N GLU A 67 7.27 16.60 1.88
CA GLU A 67 7.54 16.96 3.27
C GLU A 67 8.50 16.00 3.96
N PHE A 68 8.64 14.78 3.42
CA PHE A 68 9.45 13.74 4.06
C PHE A 68 10.47 13.16 3.07
N PRO A 69 11.76 13.15 3.42
CA PRO A 69 12.71 12.31 2.68
C PRO A 69 12.28 10.84 2.76
N ILE A 70 12.59 10.07 1.74
CA ILE A 70 12.21 8.64 1.69
C ILE A 70 12.64 7.91 2.97
N GLU A 71 13.84 8.22 3.47
CA GLU A 71 14.41 7.57 4.65
C GLU A 71 13.62 7.87 5.93
N LYS A 72 12.82 8.94 5.93
CA LYS A 72 12.02 9.35 7.09
C LYS A 72 10.60 8.85 7.03
N ILE A 73 10.16 8.32 5.90
CA ILE A 73 8.81 7.75 5.78
C ILE A 73 8.77 6.44 6.55
N ASN A 74 7.69 6.25 7.33
CA ASN A 74 7.45 5.00 8.03
C ASN A 74 7.56 3.83 7.05
N LYS A 75 8.28 2.77 7.41
CA LYS A 75 8.58 1.66 6.49
C LYS A 75 7.33 0.90 6.03
N VAL A 76 6.31 0.83 6.86
CA VAL A 76 5.03 0.23 6.48
C VAL A 76 4.34 1.10 5.43
N ASP A 77 4.28 2.40 5.68
CA ASP A 77 3.67 3.34 4.74
C ASP A 77 4.41 3.34 3.40
N LEU A 78 5.74 3.26 3.45
CA LEU A 78 6.55 3.19 2.25
C LEU A 78 6.25 1.93 1.43
N ALA A 79 6.13 0.78 2.09
CA ALA A 79 5.77 -0.47 1.42
C ALA A 79 4.41 -0.37 0.74
N ILE A 80 3.43 0.22 1.42
CA ILE A 80 2.07 0.39 0.88
C ILE A 80 2.09 1.34 -0.33
N LEU A 81 2.81 2.47 -0.22
CA LEU A 81 2.92 3.40 -1.34
C LEU A 81 3.61 2.76 -2.55
N ARG A 82 4.65 2.00 -2.32
CA ARG A 82 5.36 1.32 -3.41
C ARG A 82 4.46 0.36 -4.17
N LEU A 83 3.67 -0.43 -3.46
CA LEU A 83 2.70 -1.33 -4.09
C LEU A 83 1.63 -0.55 -4.85
N ALA A 84 1.02 0.45 -4.23
CA ALA A 84 -0.05 1.21 -4.85
C ALA A 84 0.42 1.95 -6.10
N ILE A 85 1.58 2.58 -6.04
CA ILE A 85 2.14 3.31 -7.19
C ILE A 85 2.47 2.34 -8.32
N TYR A 86 3.00 1.16 -8.00
CA TYR A 86 3.23 0.15 -9.01
C TYR A 86 1.93 -0.22 -9.72
N GLU A 87 0.87 -0.48 -8.97
CA GLU A 87 -0.42 -0.84 -9.57
C GLU A 87 -1.03 0.32 -10.39
N LEU A 88 -0.86 1.56 -9.93
CA LEU A 88 -1.41 2.73 -10.61
C LEU A 88 -0.65 3.10 -11.88
N GLN A 89 0.66 3.00 -11.87
CA GLN A 89 1.51 3.56 -12.94
C GLN A 89 2.11 2.51 -13.87
N PHE A 90 2.32 1.30 -13.41
CA PHE A 90 3.02 0.28 -14.18
C PHE A 90 2.14 -0.91 -14.59
N GLU A 91 1.31 -1.38 -13.68
CA GLU A 91 0.43 -2.51 -13.99
C GLU A 91 -0.85 -2.08 -14.70
N LYS A 92 -1.53 -1.08 -14.15
CA LYS A 92 -2.74 -0.45 -14.75
C LYS A 92 -3.90 -1.42 -15.01
N GLU A 93 -4.01 -2.49 -14.25
CA GLU A 93 -5.06 -3.49 -14.41
C GLU A 93 -6.28 -3.22 -13.53
N THR A 94 -6.05 -2.62 -12.37
CA THR A 94 -7.09 -2.37 -11.37
C THR A 94 -7.52 -0.91 -11.42
N PRO A 95 -8.82 -0.60 -11.28
CA PRO A 95 -9.27 0.80 -11.26
C PRO A 95 -8.58 1.60 -10.15
N PRO A 96 -8.20 2.85 -10.41
CA PRO A 96 -7.49 3.67 -9.41
C PRO A 96 -8.21 3.77 -8.07
N LYS A 97 -9.55 3.92 -8.08
CA LYS A 97 -10.29 4.02 -6.82
C LYS A 97 -10.14 2.76 -5.97
N VAL A 98 -10.13 1.60 -6.59
CA VAL A 98 -9.95 0.33 -5.88
C VAL A 98 -8.54 0.26 -5.28
N ILE A 99 -7.53 0.68 -6.02
CA ILE A 99 -6.15 0.69 -5.54
C ILE A 99 -6.01 1.60 -4.32
N VAL A 100 -6.59 2.79 -4.37
CA VAL A 100 -6.55 3.73 -3.24
C VAL A 100 -7.28 3.16 -2.03
N ASP A 101 -8.47 2.61 -2.22
CA ASP A 101 -9.23 2.00 -1.13
C ASP A 101 -8.47 0.84 -0.49
N GLU A 102 -7.85 0.00 -1.29
CA GLU A 102 -7.03 -1.12 -0.78
C GLU A 102 -5.81 -0.62 -0.02
N ALA A 103 -5.15 0.42 -0.52
CA ALA A 103 -4.00 1.00 0.16
C ALA A 103 -4.40 1.57 1.54
N ILE A 104 -5.56 2.21 1.63
CA ILE A 104 -6.07 2.73 2.90
C ILE A 104 -6.40 1.60 3.86
N GLU A 105 -6.99 0.51 3.36
CA GLU A 105 -7.26 -0.67 4.19
C GLU A 105 -5.97 -1.28 4.73
N LEU A 106 -4.95 -1.42 3.88
CA LEU A 106 -3.64 -1.92 4.32
C LEU A 106 -3.01 -1.01 5.37
N ALA A 107 -3.17 0.31 5.21
CA ALA A 107 -2.67 1.26 6.18
C ALA A 107 -3.37 1.11 7.54
N LYS A 108 -4.67 0.82 7.54
CA LYS A 108 -5.42 0.55 8.77
C LYS A 108 -5.00 -0.76 9.43
N GLU A 109 -4.66 -1.76 8.62
CA GLU A 109 -4.28 -3.08 9.14
C GLU A 109 -2.87 -3.09 9.70
N PHE A 110 -1.92 -2.47 9.01
CA PHE A 110 -0.49 -2.61 9.31
C PHE A 110 0.17 -1.34 9.83
N GLY A 111 -0.42 -0.18 9.58
CA GLY A 111 0.18 1.11 9.94
C GLY A 111 -0.26 1.63 11.29
N GLY A 112 0.12 2.87 11.58
CA GLY A 112 -0.29 3.60 12.77
C GLY A 112 -1.51 4.47 12.49
N ASP A 113 -1.91 5.25 13.50
CA ASP A 113 -3.12 6.08 13.42
C ASP A 113 -3.08 7.09 12.28
N ALA A 114 -1.91 7.62 11.96
CA ALA A 114 -1.75 8.62 10.91
C ALA A 114 -1.59 8.01 9.51
N SER A 115 -1.35 6.71 9.42
CA SER A 115 -1.04 6.07 8.13
C SER A 115 -2.16 6.18 7.10
N PRO A 116 -3.44 5.91 7.43
CA PRO A 116 -4.49 6.02 6.41
C PRO A 116 -4.60 7.41 5.79
N GLY A 117 -4.51 8.47 6.60
CA GLY A 117 -4.55 9.85 6.11
C GLY A 117 -3.36 10.21 5.25
N PHE A 118 -2.17 9.78 5.66
CA PHE A 118 -0.95 10.02 4.90
C PHE A 118 -1.01 9.34 3.53
N ILE A 119 -1.40 8.07 3.48
CA ILE A 119 -1.52 7.30 2.25
C ILE A 119 -2.57 7.94 1.32
N ASN A 120 -3.73 8.27 1.86
CA ASN A 120 -4.81 8.90 1.08
C ASN A 120 -4.36 10.23 0.48
N GLY A 121 -3.69 11.05 1.28
CA GLY A 121 -3.20 12.35 0.81
C GLY A 121 -2.15 12.22 -0.28
N ALA A 122 -1.19 11.33 -0.11
CA ALA A 122 -0.13 11.12 -1.09
C ALA A 122 -0.68 10.60 -2.42
N LEU A 123 -1.53 9.56 -2.37
CA LEU A 123 -2.11 8.99 -3.59
C LEU A 123 -3.09 9.97 -4.25
N GLY A 124 -3.79 10.79 -3.46
CA GLY A 124 -4.63 11.84 -3.99
C GLY A 124 -3.86 12.85 -4.84
N LYS A 125 -2.67 13.22 -4.40
CA LYS A 125 -1.79 14.12 -5.17
C LYS A 125 -1.37 13.47 -6.48
N LEU A 126 -1.05 12.18 -6.46
CA LEU A 126 -0.67 11.47 -7.68
C LEU A 126 -1.81 11.48 -8.71
N LEU A 127 -3.03 11.23 -8.27
CA LEU A 127 -4.17 11.12 -9.16
C LEU A 127 -4.66 12.46 -9.71
N LYS A 128 -4.25 13.57 -9.10
CA LYS A 128 -4.58 14.92 -9.58
C LYS A 128 -3.64 15.43 -10.65
N LYS A 129 -2.55 14.74 -10.89
CA LYS A 129 -1.55 15.15 -11.88
C LYS A 129 -1.93 14.84 -13.32
#